data_520cec2605a1f627eec0eeaa9efe9ccf
#
_entry.id   520cec2605a1f627eec0eeaa9efe9ccf
#
_cell.length_a   1.000
_cell.length_b   1.000
_cell.length_c   1.000
_cell.angle_alpha   90.00
_cell.angle_beta   90.00
_cell.angle_gamma   90.00
#
_symmetry.space_group_name_H-M   'P 1'
#
loop_
_entity.id
_entity.type
_entity.pdbx_description
1 polymer ?
#
loop_
_entity_poly.entity_id
_entity_poly.type
_entity_poly.pdbx_seq_one_letter_code
_entity_poly.pdbx_strand_id
1 'polypeptide(L)'
;MSQAIQHNSQVSMTRHPDFLRTAETLRPALRRQAYPPIAVVEAHADATALFGWRAEPVSSPAAFYQRELSSGDSVIIDFGSHFVGYLHFLCQSVGSPPDAPAHLQFTFGETLRS
;
A
#
# COMPACT_ATOMS: atom_id res chain seq x y z
N MET A 1 15.31 -33.16 6.50
CA MET A 1 16.16 -33.04 5.30
C MET A 1 15.52 -32.04 4.34
N SER A 2 16.17 -30.96 4.05
CA SER A 2 15.75 -30.11 2.96
C SER A 2 16.12 -30.80 1.64
N GLN A 3 15.13 -31.10 0.82
CA GLN A 3 15.42 -31.53 -0.54
C GLN A 3 15.92 -30.32 -1.33
N ALA A 4 17.13 -30.39 -1.81
CA ALA A 4 17.64 -29.40 -2.74
C ALA A 4 16.75 -29.38 -4.00
N ILE A 5 16.37 -28.19 -4.43
CA ILE A 5 15.67 -28.01 -5.71
C ILE A 5 16.60 -28.55 -6.79
N GLN A 6 16.23 -29.66 -7.39
CA GLN A 6 16.98 -30.20 -8.50
C GLN A 6 16.66 -29.38 -9.74
N HIS A 7 17.65 -28.68 -10.28
CA HIS A 7 17.54 -28.10 -11.60
C HIS A 7 17.49 -29.23 -12.62
N ASN A 8 16.36 -29.40 -13.27
CA ASN A 8 16.24 -30.34 -14.36
C ASN A 8 16.88 -29.73 -15.62
N SER A 9 18.14 -30.11 -15.86
CA SER A 9 18.90 -29.67 -17.05
C SER A 9 18.37 -30.22 -18.37
N GLN A 10 17.38 -31.13 -18.32
CA GLN A 10 16.76 -31.71 -19.51
C GLN A 10 15.54 -30.91 -20.02
N VAL A 11 15.11 -29.87 -19.30
CA VAL A 11 14.03 -29.00 -19.78
C VAL A 11 14.58 -28.06 -20.83
N SER A 12 14.17 -28.29 -22.06
CA SER A 12 14.46 -27.36 -23.15
C SER A 12 13.48 -26.20 -23.13
N MET A 13 14.01 -24.98 -23.04
CA MET A 13 13.21 -23.77 -23.14
C MET A 13 13.45 -23.11 -24.50
N THR A 14 12.37 -22.96 -25.25
CA THR A 14 12.39 -22.22 -26.52
C THR A 14 11.82 -20.82 -26.26
N ARG A 15 12.58 -19.80 -26.63
CA ARG A 15 12.12 -18.42 -26.58
C ARG A 15 11.58 -18.02 -27.94
N HIS A 16 10.45 -17.35 -27.92
CA HIS A 16 9.79 -16.83 -29.12
C HIS A 16 9.75 -15.29 -29.06
N PRO A 17 10.82 -14.60 -29.50
CA PRO A 17 10.90 -13.14 -29.42
C PRO A 17 9.81 -12.45 -30.25
N ASP A 18 9.31 -13.09 -31.32
CA ASP A 18 8.22 -12.54 -32.11
C ASP A 18 6.89 -12.55 -31.34
N PHE A 19 6.64 -13.57 -30.52
CA PHE A 19 5.45 -13.60 -29.66
C PHE A 19 5.52 -12.53 -28.59
N LEU A 20 6.67 -12.32 -27.98
CA LEU A 20 6.88 -11.25 -27.02
C LEU A 20 6.64 -9.88 -27.66
N ARG A 21 7.18 -9.65 -28.85
CA ARG A 21 7.00 -8.41 -29.59
C ARG A 21 5.52 -8.17 -29.92
N THR A 22 4.81 -9.17 -30.36
CA THR A 22 3.36 -9.10 -30.63
C THR A 22 2.59 -8.82 -29.34
N ALA A 23 2.91 -9.50 -28.25
CA ALA A 23 2.27 -9.26 -26.95
C ALA A 23 2.47 -7.81 -26.47
N GLU A 24 3.66 -7.25 -26.63
CA GLU A 24 3.96 -5.86 -26.26
C GLU A 24 3.17 -4.86 -27.12
N THR A 25 2.97 -5.13 -28.41
CA THR A 25 2.17 -4.27 -29.29
C THR A 25 0.67 -4.33 -28.97
N LEU A 26 0.20 -5.45 -28.40
CA LEU A 26 -1.20 -5.66 -28.01
C LEU A 26 -1.48 -5.21 -26.56
N ARG A 27 -0.46 -4.80 -25.83
CA ARG A 27 -0.65 -4.30 -24.47
C ARG A 27 -1.52 -3.05 -24.49
N PRO A 28 -2.66 -3.02 -23.77
CA PRO A 28 -3.49 -1.84 -23.72
C PRO A 28 -2.77 -0.70 -23.02
N ALA A 29 -3.00 0.52 -23.50
CA ALA A 29 -2.53 1.71 -22.81
C ALA A 29 -3.27 1.85 -21.48
N LEU A 30 -2.55 1.77 -20.38
CA LEU A 30 -3.12 1.93 -19.06
C LEU A 30 -3.27 3.42 -18.73
N ARG A 31 -4.49 3.79 -18.38
CA ARG A 31 -4.75 5.12 -17.85
C ARG A 31 -4.37 5.14 -16.38
N ARG A 32 -3.38 5.95 -16.04
CA ARG A 32 -2.97 6.15 -14.65
C ARG A 32 -3.59 7.41 -14.11
N GLN A 33 -4.14 7.31 -12.91
CA GLN A 33 -4.71 8.43 -12.18
C GLN A 33 -4.28 8.34 -10.72
N ALA A 34 -3.79 9.44 -10.17
CA ALA A 34 -3.41 9.52 -8.77
C ALA A 34 -4.56 10.12 -7.95
N TYR A 35 -4.84 9.50 -6.82
CA TYR A 35 -5.85 9.95 -5.88
C TYR A 35 -5.18 10.24 -4.54
N PRO A 36 -5.13 11.50 -4.10
CA PRO A 36 -4.62 11.83 -2.79
C PRO A 36 -5.60 11.40 -1.70
N PRO A 37 -5.12 11.17 -0.47
CA PRO A 37 -6.02 10.99 0.67
C PRO A 37 -6.85 12.26 0.92
N ILE A 38 -8.01 12.08 1.51
CA ILE A 38 -8.92 13.20 1.83
C ILE A 38 -8.83 13.65 3.28
N ALA A 39 -8.48 12.76 4.18
CA ALA A 39 -8.40 13.07 5.61
C ALA A 39 -7.53 12.06 6.36
N VAL A 40 -7.04 12.48 7.51
CA VAL A 40 -6.58 11.59 8.58
C VAL A 40 -7.72 11.48 9.57
N VAL A 41 -8.06 10.26 9.96
CA VAL A 41 -9.22 9.97 10.80
C VAL A 41 -8.83 9.20 12.05
N GLU A 42 -9.72 9.26 13.06
CA GLU A 42 -9.71 8.36 14.21
C GLU A 42 -10.94 7.48 14.19
N ALA A 43 -10.80 6.27 14.71
CA ALA A 43 -11.91 5.34 14.87
C ALA A 43 -12.54 5.53 16.24
N HIS A 44 -13.85 5.77 16.25
CA HIS A 44 -14.64 5.89 17.46
C HIS A 44 -15.73 4.83 17.50
N ALA A 45 -15.92 4.19 18.65
CA ALA A 45 -17.01 3.25 18.85
C ALA A 45 -18.35 3.99 18.72
N ASP A 46 -19.24 3.47 17.89
CA ASP A 46 -20.56 4.01 17.64
C ASP A 46 -21.53 2.88 17.31
N ALA A 47 -22.44 2.58 18.23
CA ALA A 47 -23.39 1.47 18.05
C ALA A 47 -24.35 1.67 16.86
N THR A 48 -24.50 2.92 16.39
CA THR A 48 -25.35 3.25 15.24
C THR A 48 -24.62 3.15 13.91
N ALA A 49 -23.30 3.07 13.93
CA ALA A 49 -22.48 2.98 12.73
C ALA A 49 -22.36 1.55 12.23
N LEU A 50 -22.03 1.41 10.94
CA LEU A 50 -21.75 0.12 10.32
C LEU A 50 -20.57 -0.56 11.05
N PHE A 51 -20.75 -1.80 11.45
CA PHE A 51 -19.79 -2.58 12.25
C PHE A 51 -19.40 -1.97 13.60
N GLY A 52 -20.17 -1.01 14.11
CA GLY A 52 -19.97 -0.44 15.45
C GLY A 52 -18.85 0.59 15.55
N TRP A 53 -18.32 1.07 14.43
CA TRP A 53 -17.23 2.04 14.40
C TRP A 53 -17.50 3.13 13.37
N ARG A 54 -17.18 4.37 13.70
CA ARG A 54 -17.19 5.49 12.78
C ARG A 54 -15.82 6.14 12.67
N ALA A 55 -15.54 6.69 11.50
CA ALA A 55 -14.36 7.49 11.24
C ALA A 55 -14.66 8.97 11.54
N GLU A 56 -13.81 9.60 12.33
CA GLU A 56 -13.88 11.03 12.60
C GLU A 56 -12.63 11.73 12.04
N PRO A 57 -12.78 12.69 11.12
CA PRO A 57 -11.64 13.45 10.62
C PRO A 57 -10.98 14.24 11.75
N VAL A 58 -9.67 14.11 11.88
CA VAL A 58 -8.88 14.79 12.93
C VAL A 58 -7.83 15.72 12.37
N SER A 59 -7.39 15.51 11.14
CA SER A 59 -6.48 16.43 10.46
C SER A 59 -6.59 16.34 8.95
N SER A 60 -6.07 17.37 8.26
CA SER A 60 -5.92 17.36 6.82
C SER A 60 -4.71 16.53 6.40
N PRO A 61 -4.66 16.03 5.16
CA PRO A 61 -3.47 15.38 4.63
C PRO A 61 -2.23 16.27 4.67
N ALA A 62 -2.38 17.57 4.40
CA ALA A 62 -1.27 18.51 4.44
C ALA A 62 -0.65 18.63 5.85
N ALA A 63 -1.47 18.66 6.88
CA ALA A 63 -1.00 18.66 8.27
C ALA A 63 -0.29 17.35 8.63
N PHE A 64 -0.81 16.23 8.14
CA PHE A 64 -0.20 14.92 8.34
C PHE A 64 1.18 14.82 7.69
N TYR A 65 1.37 15.36 6.51
CA TYR A 65 2.68 15.32 5.81
C TYR A 65 3.78 16.09 6.54
N GLN A 66 3.43 17.00 7.42
CA GLN A 66 4.36 17.72 8.28
C GLN A 66 4.62 17.01 9.62
N ARG A 67 3.88 15.96 9.90
CA ARG A 67 3.98 15.23 11.17
C ARG A 67 5.09 14.20 11.13
N GLU A 68 5.88 14.15 12.19
CA GLU A 68 6.82 13.08 12.43
C GLU A 68 6.17 11.93 13.16
N LEU A 69 6.51 10.71 12.75
CA LEU A 69 6.03 9.48 13.37
C LEU A 69 7.19 8.77 14.07
N SER A 70 6.91 8.23 15.23
CA SER A 70 7.86 7.46 16.03
C SER A 70 7.40 6.00 16.15
N SER A 71 8.28 5.15 16.67
CA SER A 71 7.95 3.75 16.93
C SER A 71 6.71 3.62 17.80
N GLY A 72 5.77 2.77 17.39
CA GLY A 72 4.50 2.55 18.08
C GLY A 72 3.37 3.50 17.67
N ASP A 73 3.67 4.53 16.89
CA ASP A 73 2.63 5.41 16.35
C ASP A 73 1.82 4.70 15.27
N SER A 74 0.56 5.04 15.19
CA SER A 74 -0.34 4.59 14.14
C SER A 74 -1.19 5.75 13.61
N VAL A 75 -1.61 5.62 12.37
CA VAL A 75 -2.45 6.62 11.71
C VAL A 75 -3.42 5.91 10.78
N ILE A 76 -4.64 6.41 10.69
CA ILE A 76 -5.64 5.94 9.75
C ILE A 76 -5.84 7.03 8.71
N ILE A 77 -5.65 6.66 7.46
CA ILE A 77 -5.77 7.57 6.31
C ILE A 77 -7.00 7.17 5.51
N ASP A 78 -7.87 8.13 5.26
CA ASP A 78 -9.09 7.95 4.48
C ASP A 78 -8.88 8.49 3.06
N PHE A 79 -9.13 7.66 2.07
CA PHE A 79 -9.10 8.03 0.66
C PHE A 79 -10.46 8.42 0.09
N GLY A 80 -11.52 8.27 0.88
CA GLY A 80 -12.87 8.75 0.54
C GLY A 80 -13.69 7.82 -0.34
N SER A 81 -13.07 6.85 -0.99
CA SER A 81 -13.74 5.89 -1.86
C SER A 81 -12.99 4.57 -1.89
N HIS A 82 -13.65 3.56 -2.42
CA HIS A 82 -12.98 2.30 -2.73
C HIS A 82 -12.10 2.47 -3.97
N PHE A 83 -10.85 2.13 -3.85
CA PHE A 83 -9.89 2.13 -4.95
C PHE A 83 -9.20 0.79 -5.08
N VAL A 84 -8.93 0.41 -6.31
CA VAL A 84 -8.04 -0.72 -6.65
C VAL A 84 -6.83 -0.15 -7.36
N GLY A 85 -5.65 -0.42 -6.84
CA GLY A 85 -4.43 0.14 -7.43
C GLY A 85 -3.21 -0.05 -6.55
N TYR A 86 -2.28 0.85 -6.71
CA TYR A 86 -1.02 0.83 -5.97
C TYR A 86 -0.96 1.99 -4.99
N LEU A 87 -0.52 1.70 -3.77
CA LEU A 87 -0.20 2.74 -2.80
C LEU A 87 1.20 3.28 -3.06
N HIS A 88 1.30 4.59 -3.20
CA HIS A 88 2.57 5.30 -3.26
C HIS A 88 2.70 6.20 -2.04
N PHE A 89 3.84 6.14 -1.39
CA PHE A 89 4.16 7.01 -0.26
C PHE A 89 5.64 7.37 -0.26
N LEU A 90 5.96 8.50 0.33
CA LEU A 90 7.32 8.91 0.59
C LEU A 90 7.56 8.87 2.09
N CYS A 91 8.61 8.18 2.49
CA CYS A 91 9.07 8.11 3.87
C CYS A 91 10.49 8.63 3.96
N GLN A 92 10.72 9.55 4.87
CA GLN A 92 12.02 10.15 5.08
C GLN A 92 12.42 10.03 6.54
N SER A 93 13.66 9.63 6.77
CA SER A 93 14.25 9.61 8.10
C SER A 93 14.52 11.03 8.58
N VAL A 94 14.16 11.33 9.83
CA VAL A 94 14.35 12.63 10.46
C VAL A 94 15.24 12.46 11.70
N GLY A 95 16.18 13.38 11.90
CA GLY A 95 17.10 13.35 13.01
C GLY A 95 18.40 12.61 12.70
N SER A 96 18.94 11.92 13.70
CA SER A 96 20.17 11.15 13.54
C SER A 96 19.97 9.99 12.57
N PRO A 97 21.01 9.56 11.83
CA PRO A 97 20.88 8.39 10.95
C PRO A 97 20.35 7.20 11.73
N PRO A 98 19.34 6.47 11.19
CA PRO A 98 18.80 5.31 11.88
C PRO A 98 19.82 4.18 11.91
N ASP A 99 19.98 3.57 13.06
CA ASP A 99 20.86 2.40 13.24
C ASP A 99 20.23 1.11 12.71
N ALA A 100 18.93 1.15 12.42
CA ALA A 100 18.18 0.01 11.95
C ALA A 100 17.15 0.44 10.89
N PRO A 101 16.71 -0.48 10.01
CA PRO A 101 15.65 -0.20 9.07
C PRO A 101 14.35 0.17 9.78
N ALA A 102 13.59 1.11 9.20
CA ALA A 102 12.25 1.41 9.65
C ALA A 102 11.32 0.22 9.34
N HIS A 103 10.48 -0.14 10.30
CA HIS A 103 9.45 -1.16 10.12
C HIS A 103 8.10 -0.48 10.02
N LEU A 104 7.42 -0.68 8.88
CA LEU A 104 6.09 -0.14 8.62
C LEU A 104 5.13 -1.29 8.37
N GLN A 105 3.96 -1.22 9.00
CA GLN A 105 2.87 -2.16 8.77
C GLN A 105 1.70 -1.42 8.16
N PHE A 106 1.22 -1.91 7.02
CA PHE A 106 0.05 -1.36 6.34
C PHE A 106 -1.11 -2.35 6.44
N THR A 107 -2.26 -1.83 6.82
CA THR A 107 -3.52 -2.59 6.81
C THR A 107 -4.50 -1.85 5.92
N PHE A 108 -5.09 -2.56 4.98
CA PHE A 108 -6.05 -2.02 4.03
C PHE A 108 -7.44 -2.53 4.35
N GLY A 109 -8.43 -1.68 4.19
CA GLY A 109 -9.82 -2.05 4.41
C GLY A 109 -10.78 -1.02 3.83
N GLU A 110 -12.01 -1.42 3.67
CA GLU A 110 -13.10 -0.56 3.18
C GLU A 110 -13.92 0.03 4.32
N THR A 111 -13.87 -0.61 5.48
CA THR A 111 -14.63 -0.21 6.66
C THR A 111 -13.78 -0.35 7.91
N LEU A 112 -14.07 0.49 8.91
CA LEU A 112 -13.46 0.36 10.22
C LEU A 112 -14.02 -0.86 10.95
N ARG A 113 -13.13 -1.63 11.54
CA ARG A 113 -13.42 -2.76 12.42
C ARG A 113 -12.48 -2.71 13.62
N SER A 114 -12.92 -3.26 14.73
CA SER A 114 -12.07 -3.43 15.93
C SER A 114 -10.92 -4.41 15.66
#